data_fe434e31f165fa1bc87934b5dbdf5141
#
_entry.id   fe434e31f165fa1bc87934b5dbdf5141
#
_cell.length_a   1.000
_cell.length_b   1.000
_cell.length_c   1.000
_cell.angle_alpha   90.00
_cell.angle_beta   90.00
_cell.angle_gamma   90.00
#
_symmetry.space_group_name_H-M   'P 1'
#
loop_
_entity.id
_entity.type
_entity.pdbx_description
1 polymer ?
#
loop_
_entity_poly.entity_id
_entity_poly.type
_entity_poly.pdbx_seq_one_letter_code
_entity_poly.pdbx_strand_id
1 'polypeptide(L)'
;MQIGHIPLANRLFVAPMAGVTDRPFRQLCKALGAGYAVSEMVTSRKDLWNSLKTSRRANHEGEPGPIAVQIAGTDAAMMSEAALYNIDRGAEIIDINMGCPAKKVCNKWAGSALMQNEALAVEIAQAVVDACAPRNVPVTLKMRTGWCQQHRNAVQLARAFEGVGIQMLTVHGRTREQGYKGHAEYDTIAAVKAAVRVPVVANGDIDSPEKAKAVLAATGADAIMIGRAAQGRPWIFREIGHYLATGEHLAPPLVAEVRRLLLDHLQDHYALYGEATGVRSARKHIAWYVRALPGGEAFRQHINTIDDCAAQWQAVALFFEELGRHMDRLPRSAARGGRHGYRRYAGTTRTARMSNKNIEDCVRESLQGYFRDLGGETPDGMYDMLVRLVEKPLLEVVMNHADNNQSRAAEWLGLNRNTLRKKLVEHKLL
;
A
#
# COMPACT_ATOMS: atom_id res chain seq x y z
N MET A 1 16.95 -1.56 20.15
CA MET A 1 16.54 -2.74 19.33
C MET A 1 17.61 -2.96 18.27
N GLN A 2 17.85 -4.22 17.86
CA GLN A 2 18.81 -4.56 16.79
C GLN A 2 18.26 -5.69 15.92
N ILE A 3 18.77 -5.80 14.69
CA ILE A 3 18.55 -6.91 13.78
C ILE A 3 19.91 -7.58 13.57
N GLY A 4 20.07 -8.81 14.09
CA GLY A 4 21.37 -9.40 14.17
C GLY A 4 22.34 -8.50 14.95
N HIS A 5 23.44 -8.12 14.32
CA HIS A 5 24.44 -7.20 14.89
C HIS A 5 24.16 -5.70 14.56
N ILE A 6 23.13 -5.40 13.78
CA ILE A 6 22.84 -4.05 13.29
C ILE A 6 21.90 -3.32 14.27
N PRO A 7 22.36 -2.26 14.94
CA PRO A 7 21.50 -1.45 15.81
C PRO A 7 20.56 -0.58 15.00
N LEU A 8 19.33 -0.40 15.49
CA LEU A 8 18.33 0.48 14.91
C LEU A 8 18.14 1.73 15.77
N ALA A 9 17.97 2.89 15.13
CA ALA A 9 17.79 4.17 15.82
C ALA A 9 16.55 4.19 16.73
N ASN A 10 15.46 3.55 16.31
CA ASN A 10 14.22 3.45 17.08
C ASN A 10 13.36 2.28 16.57
N ARG A 11 12.14 2.16 17.09
CA ARG A 11 11.18 1.07 16.82
C ARG A 11 10.08 1.42 15.80
N LEU A 12 10.30 2.44 14.97
CA LEU A 12 9.34 2.93 13.98
C LEU A 12 9.82 2.62 12.57
N PHE A 13 9.10 1.78 11.84
CA PHE A 13 9.53 1.23 10.55
C PHE A 13 8.61 1.65 9.41
N VAL A 14 9.19 1.87 8.23
CA VAL A 14 8.45 2.10 6.98
C VAL A 14 8.16 0.77 6.31
N ALA A 15 6.90 0.51 5.98
CA ALA A 15 6.50 -0.71 5.28
C ALA A 15 6.88 -0.68 3.80
N PRO A 16 7.33 -1.80 3.22
CA PRO A 16 7.50 -1.94 1.78
C PRO A 16 6.15 -1.86 1.07
N MET A 17 5.96 -0.83 0.24
CA MET A 17 4.74 -0.58 -0.53
C MET A 17 5.11 -0.39 -2.00
N ALA A 18 4.64 -1.31 -2.87
CA ALA A 18 4.94 -1.29 -4.29
C ALA A 18 4.50 0.04 -4.96
N GLY A 19 5.43 0.70 -5.62
CA GLY A 19 5.23 1.99 -6.25
C GLY A 19 5.19 3.17 -5.27
N VAL A 20 5.56 3.00 -4.01
CA VAL A 20 5.50 4.05 -2.97
C VAL A 20 6.82 4.17 -2.22
N THR A 21 7.35 3.07 -1.70
CA THR A 21 8.58 3.09 -0.88
C THR A 21 9.84 3.01 -1.75
N ASP A 22 9.88 3.89 -2.76
CA ASP A 22 11.10 4.18 -3.50
C ASP A 22 12.12 4.92 -2.63
N ARG A 23 13.33 5.12 -3.15
CA ARG A 23 14.41 5.80 -2.42
C ARG A 23 13.99 7.16 -1.86
N PRO A 24 13.41 8.10 -2.66
CA PRO A 24 12.99 9.41 -2.16
C PRO A 24 12.03 9.33 -0.97
N PHE A 25 11.05 8.43 -1.04
CA PHE A 25 10.08 8.28 0.05
C PHE A 25 10.70 7.67 1.31
N ARG A 26 11.61 6.68 1.17
CA ARG A 26 12.32 6.10 2.33
C ARG A 26 13.22 7.12 3.01
N GLN A 27 14.01 7.88 2.24
CA GLN A 27 14.87 8.96 2.76
C GLN A 27 14.05 10.01 3.50
N LEU A 28 12.93 10.45 2.93
CA LEU A 28 12.00 11.39 3.56
C LEU A 28 11.46 10.86 4.89
N CYS A 29 11.00 9.61 4.93
CA CYS A 29 10.49 9.01 6.17
C CYS A 29 11.59 8.86 7.24
N LYS A 30 12.81 8.46 6.85
CA LYS A 30 13.97 8.37 7.76
C LYS A 30 14.33 9.75 8.32
N ALA A 31 14.36 10.79 7.50
CA ALA A 31 14.60 12.17 7.94
C ALA A 31 13.53 12.68 8.91
N LEU A 32 12.34 12.11 8.87
CA LEU A 32 11.21 12.47 9.74
C LEU A 32 10.99 11.48 10.90
N GLY A 33 11.99 10.66 11.23
CA GLY A 33 12.03 9.87 12.45
C GLY A 33 11.74 8.38 12.30
N ALA A 34 11.63 7.85 11.08
CA ALA A 34 11.63 6.40 10.90
C ALA A 34 13.03 5.83 11.16
N GLY A 35 13.14 4.85 12.06
CA GLY A 35 14.40 4.20 12.40
C GLY A 35 14.83 3.11 11.42
N TYR A 36 13.93 2.67 10.55
CA TYR A 36 14.17 1.61 9.57
C TYR A 36 13.19 1.69 8.41
N ALA A 37 13.68 1.39 7.22
CA ALA A 37 12.84 1.33 6.02
C ALA A 37 13.27 0.16 5.14
N VAL A 38 12.29 -0.53 4.55
CA VAL A 38 12.52 -1.64 3.62
C VAL A 38 12.19 -1.20 2.20
N SER A 39 13.01 -1.57 1.23
CA SER A 39 12.80 -1.25 -0.18
C SER A 39 11.48 -1.84 -0.72
N GLU A 40 11.04 -1.40 -1.88
CA GLU A 40 10.04 -2.15 -2.65
C GLU A 40 10.59 -3.55 -2.97
N MET A 41 9.68 -4.53 -3.13
CA MET A 41 10.12 -5.89 -3.46
C MET A 41 10.81 -5.96 -4.82
N VAL A 42 12.00 -6.57 -4.82
CA VAL A 42 12.82 -6.89 -5.98
C VAL A 42 12.55 -8.35 -6.35
N THR A 43 12.47 -8.63 -7.64
CA THR A 43 12.24 -10.00 -8.13
C THR A 43 13.50 -10.85 -8.03
N SER A 44 13.35 -12.15 -7.70
CA SER A 44 14.43 -13.13 -7.76
C SER A 44 14.81 -13.54 -9.19
N ARG A 45 14.02 -13.16 -10.19
CA ARG A 45 14.28 -13.48 -11.60
C ARG A 45 15.47 -12.66 -12.14
N LYS A 46 16.55 -13.36 -12.46
CA LYS A 46 17.82 -12.80 -12.94
C LYS A 46 17.68 -12.01 -14.25
N ASP A 47 16.85 -12.50 -15.17
CA ASP A 47 16.55 -11.85 -16.46
C ASP A 47 15.88 -10.46 -16.32
N LEU A 48 15.34 -10.14 -15.15
CA LEU A 48 14.68 -8.86 -14.86
C LEU A 48 15.52 -7.90 -14.02
N TRP A 49 16.70 -8.30 -13.52
CA TRP A 49 17.48 -7.44 -12.63
C TRP A 49 17.99 -6.15 -13.29
N ASN A 50 18.33 -6.22 -14.57
CA ASN A 50 18.80 -5.05 -15.34
C ASN A 50 17.65 -4.21 -15.89
N SER A 51 16.37 -4.56 -15.59
CA SER A 51 15.25 -3.73 -16.02
C SER A 51 15.24 -2.41 -15.23
N LEU A 52 14.89 -1.32 -15.89
CA LEU A 52 14.77 0.02 -15.28
C LEU A 52 13.87 0.01 -14.04
N LYS A 53 12.84 -0.84 -14.04
CA LYS A 53 11.92 -1.00 -12.91
C LYS A 53 12.61 -1.63 -11.71
N THR A 54 13.38 -2.68 -11.90
CA THR A 54 14.11 -3.35 -10.82
C THR A 54 15.24 -2.47 -10.29
N SER A 55 16.00 -1.82 -11.17
CA SER A 55 17.04 -0.87 -10.81
C SER A 55 16.52 0.26 -9.91
N ARG A 56 15.38 0.88 -10.26
CA ARG A 56 14.76 1.92 -9.44
C ARG A 56 14.30 1.42 -8.07
N ARG A 57 13.79 0.19 -7.98
CA ARG A 57 13.35 -0.41 -6.72
C ARG A 57 14.48 -0.76 -5.77
N ALA A 58 15.58 -1.25 -6.34
CA ALA A 58 16.79 -1.60 -5.59
C ALA A 58 17.68 -0.38 -5.31
N ASN A 59 17.37 0.81 -5.86
CA ASN A 59 18.19 2.00 -5.67
C ASN A 59 18.13 2.47 -4.21
N HIS A 60 19.31 2.65 -3.61
CA HIS A 60 19.50 3.16 -2.25
C HIS A 60 20.67 4.16 -2.19
N GLU A 61 21.07 4.72 -3.33
CA GLU A 61 22.13 5.70 -3.44
C GLU A 61 21.88 6.91 -2.51
N GLY A 62 22.84 7.20 -1.62
CA GLY A 62 22.72 8.28 -0.64
C GLY A 62 21.65 8.08 0.46
N GLU A 63 21.06 6.88 0.55
CA GLU A 63 20.15 6.56 1.65
C GLU A 63 20.93 6.27 2.94
N PRO A 64 20.56 6.86 4.09
CA PRO A 64 21.20 6.52 5.36
C PRO A 64 20.88 5.07 5.75
N GLY A 65 21.92 4.35 6.26
CA GLY A 65 21.77 2.97 6.72
C GLY A 65 20.83 2.79 7.92
N PRO A 66 20.50 1.55 8.26
CA PRO A 66 20.80 0.33 7.52
C PRO A 66 19.98 0.22 6.24
N ILE A 67 20.60 -0.34 5.19
CA ILE A 67 19.99 -0.55 3.88
C ILE A 67 19.34 -1.93 3.84
N ALA A 68 18.01 -1.96 3.79
CA ALA A 68 17.25 -3.21 3.72
C ALA A 68 16.59 -3.38 2.35
N VAL A 69 16.90 -4.49 1.68
CA VAL A 69 16.33 -4.82 0.37
C VAL A 69 15.38 -6.00 0.51
N GLN A 70 14.12 -5.82 0.07
CA GLN A 70 13.13 -6.88 0.07
C GLN A 70 13.17 -7.66 -1.24
N ILE A 71 13.32 -8.98 -1.14
CA ILE A 71 13.30 -9.91 -2.28
C ILE A 71 12.03 -10.76 -2.30
N ALA A 72 11.57 -11.13 -3.50
CA ALA A 72 10.38 -11.95 -3.71
C ALA A 72 10.59 -12.95 -4.84
N GLY A 73 10.27 -14.20 -4.59
CA GLY A 73 10.39 -15.30 -5.52
C GLY A 73 9.71 -16.56 -4.99
N THR A 74 9.92 -17.69 -5.69
CA THR A 74 9.25 -18.99 -5.44
C THR A 74 10.21 -20.16 -5.45
N ASP A 75 11.48 -19.90 -5.65
CA ASP A 75 12.51 -20.92 -5.78
C ASP A 75 13.68 -20.58 -4.88
N ALA A 76 14.16 -21.54 -4.11
CA ALA A 76 15.18 -21.36 -3.08
C ALA A 76 16.52 -20.90 -3.68
N ALA A 77 16.96 -21.51 -4.78
CA ALA A 77 18.21 -21.15 -5.45
C ALA A 77 18.16 -19.73 -6.03
N MET A 78 17.07 -19.38 -6.71
CA MET A 78 16.86 -18.02 -7.25
C MET A 78 16.78 -16.96 -6.15
N MET A 79 16.21 -17.29 -4.99
CA MET A 79 16.13 -16.36 -3.85
C MET A 79 17.49 -16.15 -3.20
N SER A 80 18.32 -17.20 -3.09
CA SER A 80 19.69 -17.10 -2.63
C SER A 80 20.55 -16.24 -3.56
N GLU A 81 20.47 -16.47 -4.87
CA GLU A 81 21.16 -15.62 -5.87
C GLU A 81 20.71 -14.15 -5.78
N ALA A 82 19.40 -13.90 -5.60
CA ALA A 82 18.86 -12.54 -5.46
C ALA A 82 19.37 -11.86 -4.17
N ALA A 83 19.50 -12.60 -3.09
CA ALA A 83 20.07 -12.08 -1.84
C ALA A 83 21.53 -11.64 -2.06
N LEU A 84 22.38 -12.52 -2.59
CA LEU A 84 23.80 -12.22 -2.88
C LEU A 84 23.93 -11.04 -3.85
N TYR A 85 23.13 -11.01 -4.91
CA TYR A 85 23.12 -9.92 -5.89
C TYR A 85 22.85 -8.54 -5.24
N ASN A 86 21.93 -8.47 -4.27
CA ASN A 86 21.63 -7.22 -3.59
C ASN A 86 22.68 -6.88 -2.51
N ILE A 87 23.26 -7.89 -1.86
CA ILE A 87 24.38 -7.69 -0.91
C ILE A 87 25.58 -7.08 -1.64
N ASP A 88 25.95 -7.61 -2.81
CA ASP A 88 27.05 -7.09 -3.64
C ASP A 88 26.80 -5.64 -4.11
N ARG A 89 25.58 -5.14 -3.97
CA ARG A 89 25.16 -3.75 -4.26
C ARG A 89 24.92 -2.89 -3.04
N GLY A 90 25.31 -3.36 -1.85
CA GLY A 90 25.28 -2.60 -0.61
C GLY A 90 24.06 -2.84 0.26
N ALA A 91 23.27 -3.89 0.03
CA ALA A 91 22.25 -4.29 1.01
C ALA A 91 22.92 -4.81 2.29
N GLU A 92 22.56 -4.22 3.43
CA GLU A 92 23.03 -4.59 4.76
C GLU A 92 22.07 -5.56 5.45
N ILE A 93 20.82 -5.61 4.99
CA ILE A 93 19.77 -6.52 5.47
C ILE A 93 19.00 -7.04 4.26
N ILE A 94 18.74 -8.34 4.22
CA ILE A 94 17.83 -8.96 3.24
C ILE A 94 16.49 -9.24 3.91
N ASP A 95 15.41 -8.75 3.31
CA ASP A 95 14.04 -9.00 3.78
C ASP A 95 13.29 -9.90 2.80
N ILE A 96 12.67 -10.99 3.28
CA ILE A 96 11.92 -11.93 2.44
C ILE A 96 10.44 -11.54 2.43
N ASN A 97 9.86 -11.36 1.23
CA ASN A 97 8.44 -11.08 1.09
C ASN A 97 7.59 -12.35 1.08
N MET A 98 6.83 -12.56 2.15
CA MET A 98 5.77 -13.57 2.24
C MET A 98 4.41 -12.95 2.60
N GLY A 99 4.20 -11.68 2.27
CA GLY A 99 2.99 -10.94 2.64
C GLY A 99 2.23 -10.27 1.49
N CYS A 100 2.80 -10.18 0.29
CA CYS A 100 2.16 -9.50 -0.84
C CYS A 100 0.90 -10.25 -1.31
N PRO A 101 -0.32 -9.62 -1.26
CA PRO A 101 -1.56 -10.29 -1.64
C PRO A 101 -1.91 -10.11 -3.13
N ALA A 102 -1.06 -9.44 -3.91
CA ALA A 102 -1.34 -9.10 -5.29
C ALA A 102 -1.50 -10.36 -6.16
N LYS A 103 -2.58 -10.45 -6.96
CA LYS A 103 -2.87 -11.59 -7.83
C LYS A 103 -1.68 -11.96 -8.72
N LYS A 104 -1.00 -10.97 -9.32
CA LYS A 104 0.21 -11.20 -10.16
C LYS A 104 1.36 -11.87 -9.42
N VAL A 105 1.47 -11.69 -8.12
CA VAL A 105 2.49 -12.32 -7.26
C VAL A 105 2.01 -13.68 -6.81
N CYS A 106 0.79 -13.77 -6.25
CA CYS A 106 0.21 -15.01 -5.76
C CYS A 106 -0.03 -16.05 -6.87
N ASN A 107 -0.42 -15.63 -8.08
CA ASN A 107 -0.60 -16.56 -9.22
C ASN A 107 0.72 -17.21 -9.67
N LYS A 108 1.85 -16.69 -9.23
CA LYS A 108 3.19 -17.27 -9.41
C LYS A 108 3.69 -17.97 -8.15
N TRP A 109 2.82 -18.26 -7.20
CA TRP A 109 3.12 -18.88 -5.90
C TRP A 109 4.11 -18.09 -5.02
N ALA A 110 4.35 -16.80 -5.30
CA ALA A 110 5.20 -15.91 -4.52
C ALA A 110 4.42 -15.07 -3.51
N GLY A 111 5.13 -14.39 -2.62
CA GLY A 111 4.54 -13.53 -1.61
C GLY A 111 3.68 -14.33 -0.62
N SER A 112 2.44 -13.88 -0.36
CA SER A 112 1.58 -14.54 0.62
C SER A 112 1.07 -15.92 0.19
N ALA A 113 1.24 -16.32 -1.07
CA ALA A 113 0.91 -17.67 -1.53
C ALA A 113 1.85 -18.73 -0.93
N LEU A 114 3.09 -18.38 -0.61
CA LEU A 114 4.05 -19.28 0.07
C LEU A 114 3.53 -19.76 1.43
N MET A 115 2.68 -18.98 2.11
CA MET A 115 2.09 -19.42 3.38
C MET A 115 1.17 -20.64 3.27
N GLN A 116 0.77 -21.05 2.05
CA GLN A 116 0.01 -22.30 1.81
C GLN A 116 0.92 -23.53 1.64
N ASN A 117 2.21 -23.32 1.40
CA ASN A 117 3.20 -24.39 1.28
C ASN A 117 4.33 -24.12 2.28
N GLU A 118 4.12 -24.55 3.52
CA GLU A 118 5.02 -24.26 4.65
C GLU A 118 6.41 -24.84 4.41
N ALA A 119 6.51 -26.04 3.83
CA ALA A 119 7.78 -26.69 3.54
C ALA A 119 8.62 -25.83 2.56
N LEU A 120 8.03 -25.38 1.46
CA LEU A 120 8.70 -24.52 0.49
C LEU A 120 9.04 -23.15 1.09
N ALA A 121 8.16 -22.59 1.93
CA ALA A 121 8.42 -21.31 2.60
C ALA A 121 9.65 -21.40 3.51
N VAL A 122 9.78 -22.48 4.28
CA VAL A 122 10.92 -22.74 5.16
C VAL A 122 12.19 -23.03 4.36
N GLU A 123 12.09 -23.84 3.29
CA GLU A 123 13.21 -24.12 2.38
C GLU A 123 13.80 -22.82 1.78
N ILE A 124 12.94 -21.92 1.29
CA ILE A 124 13.36 -20.62 0.76
C ILE A 124 14.03 -19.79 1.85
N ALA A 125 13.47 -19.73 3.06
CA ALA A 125 14.03 -18.97 4.16
C ALA A 125 15.40 -19.50 4.56
N GLN A 126 15.56 -20.82 4.69
CA GLN A 126 16.83 -21.49 5.00
C GLN A 126 17.89 -21.16 3.93
N ALA A 127 17.56 -21.35 2.65
CA ALA A 127 18.49 -21.11 1.56
C ALA A 127 18.99 -19.65 1.50
N VAL A 128 18.10 -18.67 1.78
CA VAL A 128 18.50 -17.27 1.86
C VAL A 128 19.39 -17.00 3.07
N VAL A 129 19.06 -17.56 4.24
CA VAL A 129 19.88 -17.43 5.45
C VAL A 129 21.28 -18.03 5.22
N ASP A 130 21.36 -19.23 4.67
CA ASP A 130 22.64 -19.89 4.36
C ASP A 130 23.50 -19.11 3.39
N ALA A 131 22.90 -18.48 2.37
CA ALA A 131 23.59 -17.63 1.41
C ALA A 131 24.10 -16.31 2.06
N CYS A 132 23.35 -15.73 3.00
CA CYS A 132 23.70 -14.47 3.66
C CYS A 132 24.70 -14.63 4.80
N ALA A 133 24.71 -15.79 5.49
CA ALA A 133 25.54 -16.05 6.66
C ALA A 133 27.04 -15.82 6.45
N PRO A 134 27.67 -16.28 5.34
CA PRO A 134 29.10 -16.03 5.07
C PRO A 134 29.46 -14.56 4.88
N ARG A 135 28.47 -13.72 4.54
CA ARG A 135 28.59 -12.26 4.36
C ARG A 135 28.23 -11.49 5.63
N ASN A 136 27.89 -12.18 6.71
CA ASN A 136 27.38 -11.58 7.97
C ASN A 136 26.21 -10.61 7.75
N VAL A 137 25.31 -10.92 6.80
CA VAL A 137 24.13 -10.11 6.49
C VAL A 137 22.91 -10.76 7.12
N PRO A 138 22.20 -10.07 8.05
CA PRO A 138 21.00 -10.61 8.70
C PRO A 138 19.84 -10.72 7.70
N VAL A 139 19.02 -11.75 7.88
CA VAL A 139 17.82 -11.98 7.09
C VAL A 139 16.58 -11.75 7.93
N THR A 140 15.65 -10.96 7.41
CA THR A 140 14.33 -10.69 8.00
C THR A 140 13.22 -11.21 7.08
N LEU A 141 12.00 -11.33 7.63
CA LEU A 141 10.89 -11.84 6.84
C LEU A 141 9.61 -11.10 7.18
N LYS A 142 8.84 -10.73 6.13
CA LYS A 142 7.54 -10.07 6.28
C LYS A 142 6.41 -10.96 5.76
N MET A 143 5.46 -11.31 6.64
CA MET A 143 4.33 -12.19 6.34
C MET A 143 2.99 -11.59 6.77
N ARG A 144 1.91 -12.34 6.52
CA ARG A 144 0.54 -12.11 7.01
C ARG A 144 0.19 -13.10 8.11
N THR A 145 -1.04 -13.02 8.66
CA THR A 145 -1.52 -13.95 9.67
C THR A 145 -1.84 -15.34 9.10
N GLY A 146 -1.99 -15.45 7.79
CA GLY A 146 -2.27 -16.69 7.06
C GLY A 146 -2.86 -16.41 5.69
N TRP A 147 -3.31 -17.47 5.02
CA TRP A 147 -3.97 -17.37 3.71
C TRP A 147 -5.40 -16.86 3.82
N CYS A 148 -6.22 -17.48 4.67
CA CYS A 148 -7.61 -17.13 4.96
C CYS A 148 -7.91 -17.30 6.45
N GLN A 149 -9.13 -17.04 6.87
CA GLN A 149 -9.54 -17.14 8.28
C GLN A 149 -9.37 -18.55 8.85
N GLN A 150 -9.60 -19.58 8.04
CA GLN A 150 -9.49 -20.99 8.43
C GLN A 150 -8.04 -21.49 8.43
N HIS A 151 -7.14 -20.79 7.72
CA HIS A 151 -5.73 -21.18 7.59
C HIS A 151 -4.82 -20.03 8.05
N ARG A 152 -4.79 -19.82 9.36
CA ARG A 152 -3.90 -18.88 10.05
C ARG A 152 -2.73 -19.63 10.66
N ASN A 153 -1.63 -19.71 9.95
CA ASN A 153 -0.45 -20.49 10.32
C ASN A 153 0.77 -19.63 10.67
N ALA A 154 0.59 -18.32 10.90
CA ALA A 154 1.70 -17.41 11.17
C ALA A 154 2.53 -17.83 12.39
N VAL A 155 1.92 -18.36 13.47
CA VAL A 155 2.63 -18.79 14.68
C VAL A 155 3.53 -20.00 14.39
N GLN A 156 3.01 -20.98 13.65
CA GLN A 156 3.77 -22.18 13.26
C GLN A 156 4.95 -21.81 12.36
N LEU A 157 4.69 -21.00 11.32
CA LEU A 157 5.72 -20.50 10.41
C LEU A 157 6.76 -19.63 11.14
N ALA A 158 6.35 -18.81 12.09
CA ALA A 158 7.28 -17.97 12.85
C ALA A 158 8.33 -18.80 13.59
N ARG A 159 7.91 -19.89 14.26
CA ARG A 159 8.83 -20.83 14.92
C ARG A 159 9.78 -21.49 13.94
N ALA A 160 9.27 -21.93 12.80
CA ALA A 160 10.09 -22.54 11.76
C ALA A 160 11.11 -21.56 11.20
N PHE A 161 10.71 -20.30 10.93
CA PHE A 161 11.60 -19.26 10.45
C PHE A 161 12.67 -18.85 11.46
N GLU A 162 12.33 -18.75 12.75
CA GLU A 162 13.33 -18.56 13.79
C GLU A 162 14.31 -19.74 13.82
N GLY A 163 13.81 -20.97 13.69
CA GLY A 163 14.62 -22.19 13.68
C GLY A 163 15.64 -22.25 12.55
N VAL A 164 15.33 -21.68 11.40
CA VAL A 164 16.26 -21.60 10.25
C VAL A 164 17.14 -20.33 10.23
N GLY A 165 17.02 -19.46 11.26
CA GLY A 165 17.93 -18.32 11.43
C GLY A 165 17.40 -16.97 10.94
N ILE A 166 16.10 -16.80 10.69
CA ILE A 166 15.50 -15.48 10.49
C ILE A 166 15.67 -14.64 11.75
N GLN A 167 16.13 -13.41 11.62
CA GLN A 167 16.53 -12.56 12.74
C GLN A 167 15.53 -11.46 13.11
N MET A 168 14.44 -11.30 12.36
CA MET A 168 13.29 -10.46 12.69
C MET A 168 12.09 -10.87 11.85
N LEU A 169 10.91 -10.87 12.46
CA LEU A 169 9.64 -11.17 11.80
C LEU A 169 8.72 -9.96 11.81
N THR A 170 8.19 -9.58 10.65
CA THR A 170 7.13 -8.58 10.53
C THR A 170 5.81 -9.25 10.17
N VAL A 171 4.78 -9.05 10.98
CA VAL A 171 3.46 -9.66 10.76
C VAL A 171 2.41 -8.59 10.47
N HIS A 172 1.78 -8.68 9.29
CA HIS A 172 0.62 -7.85 8.98
C HIS A 172 -0.64 -8.53 9.52
N GLY A 173 -1.38 -7.84 10.38
CA GLY A 173 -2.59 -8.32 11.07
C GLY A 173 -3.80 -8.56 10.16
N ARG A 174 -3.60 -9.08 8.97
CA ARG A 174 -4.62 -9.54 8.03
C ARG A 174 -4.18 -10.80 7.31
N THR A 175 -5.16 -11.65 6.93
CA THR A 175 -4.92 -12.75 6.01
C THR A 175 -4.72 -12.24 4.58
N ARG A 176 -4.22 -13.10 3.68
CA ARG A 176 -4.12 -12.77 2.26
C ARG A 176 -5.49 -12.47 1.64
N GLU A 177 -6.50 -13.26 1.98
CA GLU A 177 -7.85 -13.12 1.45
C GLU A 177 -8.49 -11.78 1.83
N GLN A 178 -8.29 -11.31 3.06
CA GLN A 178 -8.74 -9.99 3.48
C GLN A 178 -8.10 -8.85 2.68
N GLY A 179 -6.88 -9.05 2.15
CA GLY A 179 -6.16 -8.01 1.43
C GLY A 179 -5.99 -6.75 2.28
N TYR A 180 -6.84 -5.75 2.05
CA TYR A 180 -6.91 -4.50 2.83
C TYR A 180 -8.32 -4.21 3.36
N LYS A 181 -9.25 -5.16 3.23
CA LYS A 181 -10.63 -5.03 3.72
C LYS A 181 -10.70 -5.28 5.23
N GLY A 182 -11.75 -4.74 5.88
CA GLY A 182 -11.95 -4.87 7.32
C GLY A 182 -10.83 -4.20 8.13
N HIS A 183 -10.58 -4.70 9.33
CA HIS A 183 -9.57 -4.21 10.26
C HIS A 183 -8.43 -5.21 10.42
N ALA A 184 -7.21 -4.69 10.68
CA ALA A 184 -6.11 -5.54 11.13
C ALA A 184 -6.41 -6.03 12.55
N GLU A 185 -6.16 -7.32 12.79
CA GLU A 185 -6.22 -7.92 14.12
C GLU A 185 -4.80 -8.04 14.70
N TYR A 186 -4.69 -8.08 16.00
CA TYR A 186 -3.41 -8.05 16.68
C TYR A 186 -3.14 -9.30 17.55
N ASP A 187 -4.15 -10.12 17.76
CA ASP A 187 -4.05 -11.34 18.60
C ASP A 187 -3.05 -12.35 18.01
N THR A 188 -3.07 -12.55 16.68
CA THR A 188 -2.08 -13.41 16.02
C THR A 188 -0.67 -12.82 16.13
N ILE A 189 -0.52 -11.49 16.11
CA ILE A 189 0.79 -10.84 16.30
C ILE A 189 1.30 -11.07 17.72
N ALA A 190 0.45 -10.92 18.72
CA ALA A 190 0.77 -11.23 20.12
C ALA A 190 1.16 -12.71 20.28
N ALA A 191 0.42 -13.63 19.66
CA ALA A 191 0.72 -15.06 19.70
C ALA A 191 2.07 -15.39 19.01
N VAL A 192 2.39 -14.73 17.89
CA VAL A 192 3.72 -14.86 17.26
C VAL A 192 4.80 -14.35 18.21
N LYS A 193 4.62 -13.16 18.83
CA LYS A 193 5.60 -12.61 19.77
C LYS A 193 5.83 -13.52 20.98
N ALA A 194 4.80 -14.16 21.49
CA ALA A 194 4.91 -15.12 22.58
C ALA A 194 5.59 -16.44 22.16
N ALA A 195 5.60 -16.76 20.86
CA ALA A 195 6.08 -18.03 20.34
C ALA A 195 7.56 -18.03 19.91
N VAL A 196 8.17 -16.84 19.72
CA VAL A 196 9.55 -16.67 19.24
C VAL A 196 10.34 -15.70 20.11
N ARG A 197 11.67 -15.79 20.03
CA ARG A 197 12.62 -14.91 20.73
C ARG A 197 13.12 -13.76 19.88
N VAL A 198 13.16 -13.95 18.56
CA VAL A 198 13.55 -12.89 17.61
C VAL A 198 12.60 -11.70 17.70
N PRO A 199 13.05 -10.50 17.36
CA PRO A 199 12.20 -9.33 17.32
C PRO A 199 10.99 -9.52 16.41
N VAL A 200 9.81 -9.11 16.90
CA VAL A 200 8.55 -9.14 16.16
C VAL A 200 8.06 -7.72 15.94
N VAL A 201 7.68 -7.42 14.71
CA VAL A 201 7.20 -6.10 14.27
C VAL A 201 5.71 -6.19 13.93
N ALA A 202 4.90 -5.38 14.61
CA ALA A 202 3.47 -5.30 14.34
C ALA A 202 3.17 -4.36 13.16
N ASN A 203 2.39 -4.83 12.19
CA ASN A 203 1.98 -4.06 11.03
C ASN A 203 0.47 -4.18 10.77
N GLY A 204 -0.15 -3.08 10.37
CA GLY A 204 -1.56 -3.01 9.99
C GLY A 204 -2.34 -1.95 10.75
N ASP A 205 -2.99 -1.04 10.01
CA ASP A 205 -3.90 0.03 10.50
C ASP A 205 -3.34 0.89 11.66
N ILE A 206 -2.02 1.10 11.68
CA ILE A 206 -1.37 2.00 12.64
C ILE A 206 -1.32 3.38 12.00
N ASP A 207 -2.23 4.26 12.38
CA ASP A 207 -2.49 5.55 11.73
C ASP A 207 -2.45 6.75 12.69
N SER A 208 -2.20 6.51 13.97
CA SER A 208 -2.08 7.57 14.99
C SER A 208 -1.09 7.18 16.11
N PRO A 209 -0.61 8.17 16.86
CA PRO A 209 0.23 7.93 18.03
C PRO A 209 -0.44 7.04 19.08
N GLU A 210 -1.73 7.25 19.36
CA GLU A 210 -2.50 6.44 20.32
C GLU A 210 -2.63 4.99 19.84
N LYS A 211 -2.89 4.81 18.53
CA LYS A 211 -2.98 3.47 17.94
C LYS A 211 -1.64 2.76 17.99
N ALA A 212 -0.55 3.47 17.75
CA ALA A 212 0.80 2.93 17.88
C ALA A 212 1.08 2.42 19.31
N LYS A 213 0.76 3.24 20.32
CA LYS A 213 0.90 2.86 21.76
C LYS A 213 0.02 1.66 22.11
N ALA A 214 -1.24 1.67 21.67
CA ALA A 214 -2.20 0.59 21.94
C ALA A 214 -1.75 -0.74 21.29
N VAL A 215 -1.25 -0.70 20.02
CA VAL A 215 -0.76 -1.90 19.32
C VAL A 215 0.46 -2.48 20.01
N LEU A 216 1.43 -1.64 20.40
CA LEU A 216 2.60 -2.11 21.16
C LEU A 216 2.21 -2.77 22.48
N ALA A 217 1.26 -2.16 23.22
CA ALA A 217 0.77 -2.72 24.49
C ALA A 217 0.01 -4.03 24.29
N ALA A 218 -0.85 -4.12 23.27
CA ALA A 218 -1.68 -5.30 23.01
C ALA A 218 -0.88 -6.49 22.47
N THR A 219 0.19 -6.23 21.72
CA THR A 219 0.95 -7.29 21.04
C THR A 219 2.24 -7.68 21.77
N GLY A 220 2.78 -6.81 22.60
CA GLY A 220 4.13 -6.94 23.13
C GLY A 220 5.22 -6.88 22.05
N ALA A 221 4.89 -6.46 20.82
CA ALA A 221 5.83 -6.37 19.71
C ALA A 221 6.99 -5.41 20.00
N ASP A 222 8.16 -5.73 19.48
CA ASP A 222 9.38 -4.94 19.70
C ASP A 222 9.38 -3.64 18.92
N ALA A 223 8.70 -3.62 17.78
CA ALA A 223 8.56 -2.47 16.89
C ALA A 223 7.21 -2.46 16.17
N ILE A 224 6.91 -1.33 15.52
CA ILE A 224 5.75 -1.17 14.65
C ILE A 224 6.18 -0.76 13.25
N MET A 225 5.42 -1.23 12.24
CA MET A 225 5.66 -0.89 10.85
C MET A 225 4.45 -0.16 10.26
N ILE A 226 4.69 1.01 9.69
CA ILE A 226 3.68 1.92 9.18
C ILE A 226 3.73 1.93 7.65
N GLY A 227 2.59 1.72 7.01
CA GLY A 227 2.44 1.77 5.56
C GLY A 227 1.61 2.98 5.14
N ARG A 228 0.35 2.74 4.77
CA ARG A 228 -0.56 3.73 4.16
C ARG A 228 -0.71 5.03 4.94
N ALA A 229 -0.58 5.00 6.25
CA ALA A 229 -0.70 6.19 7.09
C ALA A 229 0.45 7.20 6.90
N ALA A 230 1.59 6.77 6.34
CA ALA A 230 2.70 7.66 5.99
C ALA A 230 2.51 8.35 4.62
N GLN A 231 1.56 7.89 3.80
CA GLN A 231 1.26 8.49 2.49
C GLN A 231 0.63 9.88 2.68
N GLY A 232 1.32 10.92 2.22
CA GLY A 232 0.92 12.32 2.42
C GLY A 232 1.10 12.83 3.86
N ARG A 233 1.67 12.00 4.74
CA ARG A 233 1.94 12.33 6.14
C ARG A 233 3.26 11.65 6.63
N PRO A 234 4.39 11.85 5.96
CA PRO A 234 5.63 11.17 6.36
C PRO A 234 6.11 11.58 7.76
N TRP A 235 5.69 12.74 8.29
CA TRP A 235 5.96 13.18 9.66
C TRP A 235 5.24 12.36 10.74
N ILE A 236 4.40 11.38 10.39
CA ILE A 236 3.75 10.45 11.34
C ILE A 236 4.78 9.73 12.22
N PHE A 237 5.97 9.44 11.70
CA PHE A 237 7.03 8.83 12.47
C PHE A 237 7.52 9.73 13.60
N ARG A 238 7.71 11.02 13.32
CA ARG A 238 8.06 12.02 14.35
C ARG A 238 6.96 12.18 15.38
N GLU A 239 5.70 12.24 14.97
CA GLU A 239 4.54 12.34 15.86
C GLU A 239 4.44 11.13 16.79
N ILE A 240 4.57 9.92 16.25
CA ILE A 240 4.52 8.69 17.04
C ILE A 240 5.73 8.59 17.98
N GLY A 241 6.93 8.90 17.49
CA GLY A 241 8.16 8.87 18.30
C GLY A 241 8.05 9.80 19.50
N HIS A 242 7.60 11.03 19.28
CA HIS A 242 7.39 11.99 20.37
C HIS A 242 6.35 11.50 21.38
N TYR A 243 5.19 11.05 20.90
CA TYR A 243 4.11 10.56 21.77
C TYR A 243 4.52 9.33 22.59
N LEU A 244 5.26 8.40 22.01
CA LEU A 244 5.74 7.23 22.74
C LEU A 244 6.77 7.60 23.81
N ALA A 245 7.53 8.67 23.60
CA ALA A 245 8.54 9.14 24.55
C ALA A 245 7.94 10.01 25.68
N THR A 246 6.96 10.85 25.37
CA THR A 246 6.46 11.90 26.29
C THR A 246 5.01 11.70 26.75
N GLY A 247 4.20 10.96 25.99
CA GLY A 247 2.75 10.89 26.15
C GLY A 247 1.99 12.08 25.59
N GLU A 248 2.68 13.06 25.01
CA GLU A 248 2.10 14.30 24.49
C GLU A 248 2.07 14.31 22.96
N HIS A 249 1.08 15.03 22.40
CA HIS A 249 0.98 15.25 20.97
C HIS A 249 1.81 16.43 20.51
N LEU A 250 2.51 16.25 19.41
CA LEU A 250 3.07 17.38 18.68
C LEU A 250 1.96 18.27 18.09
N ALA A 251 2.25 19.55 18.01
CA ALA A 251 1.42 20.45 17.21
C ALA A 251 1.42 20.00 15.74
N PRO A 252 0.31 20.20 15.00
CA PRO A 252 0.29 19.92 13.56
C PRO A 252 1.43 20.66 12.84
N PRO A 253 1.97 20.09 11.75
CA PRO A 253 3.08 20.73 11.04
C PRO A 253 2.66 22.07 10.44
N LEU A 254 3.62 22.97 10.31
CA LEU A 254 3.43 24.24 9.60
C LEU A 254 3.16 23.98 8.11
N VAL A 255 2.29 24.78 7.49
CA VAL A 255 2.03 24.71 6.04
C VAL A 255 3.32 24.93 5.26
N ALA A 256 4.18 25.85 5.67
CA ALA A 256 5.49 26.09 5.06
C ALA A 256 6.44 24.89 5.17
N GLU A 257 6.40 24.16 6.29
CA GLU A 257 7.16 22.92 6.46
C GLU A 257 6.70 21.86 5.48
N VAL A 258 5.38 21.63 5.38
CA VAL A 258 4.81 20.61 4.48
C VAL A 258 5.05 20.95 3.02
N ARG A 259 4.95 22.25 2.66
CA ARG A 259 5.34 22.74 1.32
C ARG A 259 6.76 22.31 0.97
N ARG A 260 7.72 22.62 1.85
CA ARG A 260 9.13 22.27 1.64
C ARG A 260 9.31 20.76 1.50
N LEU A 261 8.79 19.97 2.45
CA LEU A 261 8.90 18.50 2.42
C LEU A 261 8.37 17.89 1.12
N LEU A 262 7.23 18.38 0.64
CA LEU A 262 6.66 17.88 -0.62
C LEU A 262 7.47 18.31 -1.82
N LEU A 263 7.92 19.57 -1.89
CA LEU A 263 8.71 20.07 -3.02
C LEU A 263 10.07 19.37 -3.12
N ASP A 264 10.76 19.14 -2.00
CA ASP A 264 12.02 18.38 -1.93
C ASP A 264 11.78 16.93 -2.37
N HIS A 265 10.72 16.28 -1.86
CA HIS A 265 10.34 14.93 -2.26
C HIS A 265 10.04 14.82 -3.76
N LEU A 266 9.36 15.81 -4.35
CA LEU A 266 9.07 15.83 -5.79
C LEU A 266 10.34 15.97 -6.62
N GLN A 267 11.28 16.82 -6.21
CA GLN A 267 12.56 16.99 -6.89
C GLN A 267 13.36 15.69 -6.94
N ASP A 268 13.48 14.98 -5.79
CA ASP A 268 14.15 13.69 -5.71
C ASP A 268 13.42 12.62 -6.53
N HIS A 269 12.08 12.67 -6.52
CA HIS A 269 11.25 11.76 -7.29
C HIS A 269 11.44 11.95 -8.80
N TYR A 270 11.48 13.20 -9.28
CA TYR A 270 11.74 13.49 -10.70
C TYR A 270 13.17 13.07 -11.10
N ALA A 271 14.15 13.28 -10.23
CA ALA A 271 15.52 12.83 -10.48
C ALA A 271 15.61 11.30 -10.62
N LEU A 272 14.86 10.54 -9.81
CA LEU A 272 14.83 9.08 -9.89
C LEU A 272 14.08 8.53 -11.12
N TYR A 273 12.96 9.14 -11.47
CA TYR A 273 12.05 8.59 -12.48
C TYR A 273 12.18 9.24 -13.86
N GLY A 274 12.80 10.42 -13.96
CA GLY A 274 12.86 11.25 -15.16
C GLY A 274 11.53 11.94 -15.45
N GLU A 275 11.52 12.82 -16.45
CA GLU A 275 10.38 13.71 -16.77
C GLU A 275 9.07 12.95 -16.96
N ALA A 276 8.97 12.14 -18.01
CA ALA A 276 7.71 11.51 -18.41
C ALA A 276 7.11 10.55 -17.38
N THR A 277 7.96 9.81 -16.63
CA THR A 277 7.49 8.89 -15.59
C THR A 277 7.32 9.62 -14.26
N GLY A 278 8.21 10.54 -13.95
CA GLY A 278 8.23 11.31 -12.71
C GLY A 278 6.95 12.12 -12.53
N VAL A 279 6.57 12.94 -13.52
CA VAL A 279 5.36 13.76 -13.46
C VAL A 279 4.09 12.92 -13.23
N ARG A 280 3.97 11.80 -13.94
CA ARG A 280 2.79 10.91 -13.80
C ARG A 280 2.74 10.19 -12.47
N SER A 281 3.87 9.68 -12.00
CA SER A 281 3.93 8.94 -10.73
C SER A 281 3.87 9.86 -9.51
N ALA A 282 4.29 11.11 -9.61
CA ALA A 282 4.18 12.12 -8.55
C ALA A 282 2.74 12.50 -8.22
N ARG A 283 1.81 12.45 -9.20
CA ARG A 283 0.39 12.82 -9.01
C ARG A 283 -0.26 12.14 -7.81
N LYS A 284 0.05 10.86 -7.56
CA LYS A 284 -0.47 10.14 -6.39
C LYS A 284 0.07 10.66 -5.07
N HIS A 285 1.38 11.00 -5.01
CA HIS A 285 1.99 11.57 -3.82
C HIS A 285 1.37 12.93 -3.51
N ILE A 286 1.29 13.83 -4.50
CA ILE A 286 0.65 15.13 -4.37
C ILE A 286 -0.80 14.96 -3.88
N ALA A 287 -1.57 14.07 -4.51
CA ALA A 287 -2.94 13.80 -4.13
C ALA A 287 -3.10 13.36 -2.66
N TRP A 288 -2.16 12.59 -2.11
CA TRP A 288 -2.20 12.19 -0.72
C TRP A 288 -1.99 13.37 0.24
N TYR A 289 -1.08 14.29 -0.08
CA TYR A 289 -0.84 15.48 0.74
C TYR A 289 -2.01 16.44 0.75
N VAL A 290 -2.66 16.64 -0.39
CA VAL A 290 -3.70 17.68 -0.53
C VAL A 290 -5.11 17.19 -0.22
N ARG A 291 -5.35 15.89 -0.13
CA ARG A 291 -6.68 15.25 -0.01
C ARG A 291 -7.59 15.88 1.03
N ALA A 292 -7.07 16.23 2.20
CA ALA A 292 -7.84 16.76 3.32
C ALA A 292 -7.70 18.29 3.50
N LEU A 293 -7.07 18.96 2.54
CA LEU A 293 -6.83 20.40 2.59
C LEU A 293 -7.93 21.17 1.88
N PRO A 294 -8.23 22.41 2.29
CA PRO A 294 -9.10 23.31 1.55
C PRO A 294 -8.63 23.44 0.09
N GLY A 295 -9.56 23.33 -0.87
CA GLY A 295 -9.24 23.37 -2.30
C GLY A 295 -8.48 22.15 -2.86
N GLY A 296 -8.12 21.18 -2.01
CA GLY A 296 -7.26 20.06 -2.38
C GLY A 296 -7.82 19.15 -3.46
N GLU A 297 -9.13 18.94 -3.52
CA GLU A 297 -9.75 18.11 -4.58
C GLU A 297 -9.69 18.80 -5.96
N ALA A 298 -10.00 20.09 -6.01
CA ALA A 298 -9.87 20.87 -7.25
C ALA A 298 -8.41 20.91 -7.72
N PHE A 299 -7.49 21.11 -6.78
CA PHE A 299 -6.06 21.09 -7.07
C PHE A 299 -5.59 19.72 -7.57
N ARG A 300 -6.07 18.62 -7.00
CA ARG A 300 -5.79 17.25 -7.47
C ARG A 300 -6.23 17.04 -8.91
N GLN A 301 -7.39 17.57 -9.30
CA GLN A 301 -7.87 17.51 -10.68
C GLN A 301 -6.95 18.30 -11.61
N HIS A 302 -6.57 19.51 -11.22
CA HIS A 302 -5.64 20.35 -11.98
C HIS A 302 -4.27 19.66 -12.17
N ILE A 303 -3.67 19.12 -11.12
CA ILE A 303 -2.37 18.42 -11.18
C ILE A 303 -2.38 17.25 -12.17
N ASN A 304 -3.52 16.60 -12.37
CA ASN A 304 -3.62 15.48 -13.32
C ASN A 304 -3.52 15.93 -14.80
N THR A 305 -3.68 17.20 -15.08
CA THR A 305 -3.57 17.76 -16.43
C THR A 305 -2.16 18.24 -16.78
N ILE A 306 -1.27 18.36 -15.78
CA ILE A 306 0.10 18.85 -15.98
C ILE A 306 1.00 17.69 -16.37
N ASP A 307 1.72 17.80 -17.48
CA ASP A 307 2.63 16.78 -18.00
C ASP A 307 4.12 17.19 -17.96
N ASP A 308 4.44 18.32 -17.34
CA ASP A 308 5.76 18.87 -17.14
C ASP A 308 6.13 18.93 -15.65
N CYS A 309 7.35 18.47 -15.29
CA CYS A 309 7.79 18.41 -13.89
C CYS A 309 7.95 19.78 -13.25
N ALA A 310 8.48 20.76 -13.98
CA ALA A 310 8.70 22.11 -13.45
C ALA A 310 7.37 22.83 -13.24
N ALA A 311 6.44 22.71 -14.19
CA ALA A 311 5.07 23.22 -14.06
C ALA A 311 4.32 22.57 -12.91
N GLN A 312 4.47 21.24 -12.71
CA GLN A 312 3.85 20.50 -11.61
C GLN A 312 4.42 20.96 -10.25
N TRP A 313 5.73 21.11 -10.15
CA TRP A 313 6.42 21.61 -8.97
C TRP A 313 5.95 23.02 -8.61
N GLN A 314 5.91 23.93 -9.62
CA GLN A 314 5.46 25.30 -9.44
C GLN A 314 3.99 25.38 -8.99
N ALA A 315 3.11 24.55 -9.58
CA ALA A 315 1.71 24.50 -9.17
C ALA A 315 1.56 24.07 -7.68
N VAL A 316 2.35 23.09 -7.24
CA VAL A 316 2.38 22.67 -5.82
C VAL A 316 2.89 23.80 -4.94
N ALA A 317 3.95 24.49 -5.34
CA ALA A 317 4.51 25.60 -4.59
C ALA A 317 3.48 26.73 -4.38
N LEU A 318 2.76 27.12 -5.42
CA LEU A 318 1.71 28.16 -5.38
C LEU A 318 0.50 27.72 -4.53
N PHE A 319 0.07 26.46 -4.65
CA PHE A 319 -1.04 25.93 -3.84
C PHE A 319 -0.75 26.05 -2.34
N PHE A 320 0.43 25.64 -1.90
CA PHE A 320 0.79 25.72 -0.49
C PHE A 320 1.13 27.14 -0.04
N GLU A 321 1.59 28.01 -0.93
CA GLU A 321 1.77 29.44 -0.65
C GLU A 321 0.42 30.11 -0.37
N GLU A 322 -0.57 29.87 -1.22
CA GLU A 322 -1.94 30.40 -1.01
C GLU A 322 -2.56 29.83 0.26
N LEU A 323 -2.39 28.52 0.51
CA LEU A 323 -2.86 27.91 1.76
C LEU A 323 -2.22 28.57 2.99
N GLY A 324 -0.94 28.90 2.92
CA GLY A 324 -0.18 29.55 4.01
C GLY A 324 -0.64 30.99 4.32
N ARG A 325 -1.31 31.68 3.38
CA ARG A 325 -1.93 32.98 3.63
C ARG A 325 -3.17 32.89 4.52
N HIS A 326 -3.79 31.71 4.57
CA HIS A 326 -5.04 31.49 5.30
C HIS A 326 -4.85 30.66 6.58
N MET A 327 -3.76 29.94 6.73
CA MET A 327 -3.47 29.15 7.93
C MET A 327 -1.97 28.87 8.09
N ASP A 328 -1.48 28.96 9.31
CA ASP A 328 -0.06 28.68 9.62
C ASP A 328 0.23 27.18 9.71
N ARG A 329 -0.73 26.39 10.20
CA ARG A 329 -0.60 24.96 10.46
C ARG A 329 -1.69 24.16 9.76
N LEU A 330 -1.35 22.93 9.37
CA LEU A 330 -2.36 22.01 8.85
C LEU A 330 -3.45 21.74 9.90
N PRO A 331 -4.72 21.56 9.48
CA PRO A 331 -5.78 21.17 10.40
C PRO A 331 -5.50 19.78 10.98
N ARG A 332 -5.87 19.54 12.24
CA ARG A 332 -5.67 18.25 12.92
C ARG A 332 -6.30 17.06 12.17
N SER A 333 -7.39 17.27 11.45
CA SER A 333 -8.05 16.28 10.61
C SER A 333 -7.20 15.86 9.40
N ALA A 334 -6.50 16.79 8.78
CA ALA A 334 -5.55 16.53 7.69
C ALA A 334 -4.26 15.90 8.21
N ALA A 335 -3.84 16.28 9.43
CA ALA A 335 -2.68 15.71 10.08
C ALA A 335 -2.89 14.23 10.50
N ARG A 336 -4.13 13.75 10.63
CA ARG A 336 -4.46 12.37 11.02
C ARG A 336 -4.58 11.38 9.86
N GLY A 337 -4.12 11.71 8.66
CA GLY A 337 -4.21 10.84 7.48
C GLY A 337 -5.62 10.25 7.33
N GLY A 338 -6.40 10.74 6.38
CA GLY A 338 -7.81 10.35 6.26
C GLY A 338 -8.01 8.84 6.32
N ARG A 339 -8.82 8.37 7.27
CA ARG A 339 -9.33 7.00 7.30
C ARG A 339 -9.90 6.68 5.92
N HIS A 340 -9.63 5.51 5.42
CA HIS A 340 -10.33 4.92 4.28
C HIS A 340 -11.82 4.71 4.65
N GLY A 341 -12.55 5.79 4.67
CA GLY A 341 -13.98 5.83 4.72
C GLY A 341 -14.38 6.90 3.72
N TYR A 342 -14.98 6.48 2.63
CA TYR A 342 -15.73 7.36 1.75
C TYR A 342 -16.82 8.07 2.58
N ARG A 343 -16.47 9.15 3.26
CA ARG A 343 -17.45 10.17 3.62
C ARG A 343 -17.41 11.21 2.51
N ARG A 344 -18.39 11.11 1.64
CA ARG A 344 -18.74 12.20 0.72
C ARG A 344 -18.92 13.47 1.56
N TYR A 345 -18.03 14.45 1.40
CA TYR A 345 -18.39 15.81 1.74
C TYR A 345 -19.42 16.25 0.71
N ALA A 346 -20.63 16.47 1.19
CA ALA A 346 -21.69 17.10 0.43
C ALA A 346 -21.32 18.58 0.18
N GLY A 347 -20.62 18.82 -0.91
CA GLY A 347 -20.78 20.07 -1.64
C GLY A 347 -22.16 20.01 -2.24
N THR A 348 -22.95 21.06 -2.06
CA THR A 348 -24.31 21.23 -2.55
C THR A 348 -24.39 21.22 -4.07
N THR A 349 -24.21 20.05 -4.68
CA THR A 349 -24.77 19.73 -5.97
C THR A 349 -25.97 18.85 -5.67
N ARG A 350 -27.14 19.35 -6.07
CA ARG A 350 -28.41 18.65 -6.00
C ARG A 350 -28.28 17.31 -6.74
N THR A 351 -27.85 16.25 -6.04
CA THR A 351 -28.00 14.88 -6.51
C THR A 351 -29.47 14.53 -6.29
N ALA A 352 -30.21 14.47 -7.37
CA ALA A 352 -31.51 13.80 -7.36
C ALA A 352 -31.25 12.38 -6.84
N ARG A 353 -31.81 12.05 -5.66
CA ARG A 353 -31.78 10.71 -5.09
C ARG A 353 -32.64 9.82 -5.98
N MET A 354 -32.04 8.91 -6.73
CA MET A 354 -32.75 7.74 -7.18
C MET A 354 -33.22 6.96 -5.94
N SER A 355 -34.47 6.58 -5.92
CA SER A 355 -35.06 5.77 -4.85
C SER A 355 -34.47 4.36 -4.94
N ASN A 356 -33.49 4.05 -4.08
CA ASN A 356 -32.82 2.75 -4.06
C ASN A 356 -33.80 1.56 -3.84
N LYS A 357 -34.95 1.76 -3.18
CA LYS A 357 -35.91 0.70 -2.90
C LYS A 357 -36.46 0.02 -4.15
N ASN A 358 -36.79 0.77 -5.21
CA ASN A 358 -37.41 0.20 -6.41
C ASN A 358 -36.46 -0.65 -7.27
N ILE A 359 -35.15 -0.37 -7.30
CA ILE A 359 -34.18 -1.15 -8.09
C ILE A 359 -33.85 -2.46 -7.37
N GLU A 360 -33.60 -2.41 -6.06
CA GLU A 360 -33.29 -3.60 -5.26
C GLU A 360 -34.47 -4.58 -5.26
N ASP A 361 -35.71 -4.09 -5.14
CA ASP A 361 -36.89 -4.91 -5.16
C ASP A 361 -37.11 -5.55 -6.53
N CYS A 362 -36.93 -4.81 -7.62
CA CYS A 362 -37.05 -5.31 -8.98
C CYS A 362 -36.02 -6.42 -9.28
N VAL A 363 -34.72 -6.20 -8.85
CA VAL A 363 -33.67 -7.21 -8.98
C VAL A 363 -34.01 -8.45 -8.15
N ARG A 364 -34.51 -8.27 -6.92
CA ARG A 364 -34.90 -9.38 -6.03
C ARG A 364 -36.03 -10.22 -6.61
N GLU A 365 -37.08 -9.57 -7.12
CA GLU A 365 -38.21 -10.24 -7.74
C GLU A 365 -37.81 -10.99 -9.01
N SER A 366 -36.97 -10.40 -9.85
CA SER A 366 -36.43 -11.02 -11.07
C SER A 366 -35.59 -12.26 -10.75
N LEU A 367 -34.76 -12.21 -9.72
CA LEU A 367 -33.97 -13.35 -9.29
C LEU A 367 -34.84 -14.46 -8.68
N GLN A 368 -35.84 -14.11 -7.90
CA GLN A 368 -36.80 -15.09 -7.37
C GLN A 368 -37.61 -15.77 -8.48
N GLY A 369 -37.96 -15.03 -9.55
CA GLY A 369 -38.54 -15.58 -10.75
C GLY A 369 -37.60 -16.59 -11.44
N TYR A 370 -36.38 -16.17 -11.70
CA TYR A 370 -35.37 -17.01 -12.33
C TYR A 370 -35.13 -18.35 -11.60
N PHE A 371 -35.00 -18.33 -10.25
CA PHE A 371 -34.87 -19.56 -9.46
C PHE A 371 -36.10 -20.47 -9.48
N ARG A 372 -37.29 -19.89 -9.61
CA ARG A 372 -38.55 -20.71 -9.79
C ARG A 372 -38.54 -21.40 -11.16
N ASP A 373 -38.13 -20.70 -12.21
CA ASP A 373 -38.10 -21.19 -13.58
C ASP A 373 -37.03 -22.25 -13.81
N LEU A 374 -35.95 -22.24 -13.02
CA LEU A 374 -34.88 -23.25 -13.04
C LEU A 374 -35.31 -24.64 -12.55
N GLY A 375 -36.46 -24.75 -11.85
CA GLY A 375 -37.01 -26.05 -11.48
C GLY A 375 -36.10 -26.96 -10.64
N GLY A 376 -35.08 -26.40 -9.98
CA GLY A 376 -34.09 -27.15 -9.17
C GLY A 376 -32.74 -27.40 -9.88
N GLU A 377 -32.55 -26.95 -11.11
CA GLU A 377 -31.24 -26.97 -11.76
C GLU A 377 -30.26 -25.99 -11.13
N THR A 378 -28.97 -26.34 -11.17
CA THR A 378 -27.90 -25.49 -10.61
C THR A 378 -27.60 -24.33 -11.57
N PRO A 379 -27.75 -23.07 -11.17
CA PRO A 379 -27.46 -21.93 -12.05
C PRO A 379 -25.97 -21.80 -12.33
N ASP A 380 -25.61 -21.42 -13.56
CA ASP A 380 -24.25 -21.06 -13.96
C ASP A 380 -24.20 -19.61 -14.48
N GLY A 381 -23.07 -18.93 -14.23
CA GLY A 381 -22.81 -17.59 -14.76
C GLY A 381 -23.77 -16.47 -14.31
N MET A 382 -24.54 -16.65 -13.23
CA MET A 382 -25.58 -15.70 -12.76
C MET A 382 -25.08 -14.29 -12.56
N TYR A 383 -23.85 -14.10 -12.07
CA TYR A 383 -23.31 -12.77 -11.83
C TYR A 383 -23.15 -11.99 -13.14
N ASP A 384 -22.55 -12.61 -14.15
CA ASP A 384 -22.33 -11.97 -15.45
C ASP A 384 -23.65 -11.73 -16.18
N MET A 385 -24.60 -12.64 -16.07
CA MET A 385 -25.96 -12.48 -16.60
C MET A 385 -26.66 -11.27 -15.98
N LEU A 386 -26.67 -11.16 -14.65
CA LEU A 386 -27.31 -10.06 -13.94
C LEU A 386 -26.65 -8.71 -14.22
N VAL A 387 -25.31 -8.68 -14.21
CA VAL A 387 -24.54 -7.46 -14.52
C VAL A 387 -24.87 -6.96 -15.91
N ARG A 388 -24.92 -7.82 -16.92
CA ARG A 388 -25.28 -7.44 -18.30
C ARG A 388 -26.71 -6.90 -18.42
N LEU A 389 -27.67 -7.50 -17.70
CA LEU A 389 -29.07 -7.06 -17.71
C LEU A 389 -29.23 -5.65 -17.10
N VAL A 390 -28.47 -5.32 -16.07
CA VAL A 390 -28.54 -4.00 -15.40
C VAL A 390 -27.66 -2.98 -16.12
N GLU A 391 -26.53 -3.38 -16.67
CA GLU A 391 -25.55 -2.48 -17.30
C GLU A 391 -26.09 -1.89 -18.62
N LYS A 392 -26.77 -2.70 -19.43
CA LYS A 392 -27.30 -2.24 -20.71
C LYS A 392 -28.26 -1.05 -20.59
N PRO A 393 -29.35 -1.11 -19.81
CA PRO A 393 -30.27 0.02 -19.66
C PRO A 393 -29.60 1.24 -19.00
N LEU A 394 -28.62 1.02 -18.10
CA LEU A 394 -27.84 2.12 -17.53
C LEU A 394 -27.06 2.86 -18.61
N LEU A 395 -26.38 2.14 -19.49
CA LEU A 395 -25.60 2.73 -20.59
C LEU A 395 -26.51 3.45 -21.60
N GLU A 396 -27.63 2.86 -21.96
CA GLU A 396 -28.61 3.46 -22.87
C GLU A 396 -29.14 4.80 -22.33
N VAL A 397 -29.58 4.82 -21.08
CA VAL A 397 -30.11 6.06 -20.46
C VAL A 397 -29.05 7.13 -20.35
N VAL A 398 -27.83 6.77 -19.90
CA VAL A 398 -26.76 7.75 -19.74
C VAL A 398 -26.27 8.28 -21.09
N MET A 399 -26.15 7.44 -22.11
CA MET A 399 -25.76 7.87 -23.47
C MET A 399 -26.79 8.83 -24.07
N ASN A 400 -28.08 8.54 -23.92
CA ASN A 400 -29.15 9.43 -24.36
C ASN A 400 -29.10 10.79 -23.67
N HIS A 401 -28.95 10.84 -22.35
CA HIS A 401 -28.83 12.09 -21.60
C HIS A 401 -27.52 12.86 -21.85
N ALA A 402 -26.49 12.17 -22.31
CA ALA A 402 -25.21 12.77 -22.69
C ALA A 402 -25.17 13.18 -24.18
N ASP A 403 -26.28 13.18 -24.89
CA ASP A 403 -26.38 13.48 -26.33
C ASP A 403 -25.39 12.63 -27.17
N ASN A 404 -25.25 11.36 -26.84
CA ASN A 404 -24.28 10.41 -27.40
C ASN A 404 -22.81 10.83 -27.27
N ASN A 405 -22.49 11.79 -26.41
CA ASN A 405 -21.13 12.20 -26.12
C ASN A 405 -20.46 11.22 -25.14
N GLN A 406 -19.64 10.31 -25.65
CA GLN A 406 -18.97 9.28 -24.88
C GLN A 406 -18.05 9.83 -23.76
N SER A 407 -17.43 11.00 -23.97
CA SER A 407 -16.58 11.60 -22.94
C SER A 407 -17.39 12.09 -21.75
N ARG A 408 -18.52 12.75 -22.01
CA ARG A 408 -19.48 13.23 -21.02
C ARG A 408 -20.17 12.06 -20.30
N ALA A 409 -20.57 11.05 -21.05
CA ALA A 409 -21.19 9.83 -20.48
C ALA A 409 -20.20 9.06 -19.58
N ALA A 410 -18.94 8.94 -20.00
CA ALA A 410 -17.89 8.29 -19.19
C ALA A 410 -17.65 9.03 -17.88
N GLU A 411 -17.63 10.35 -17.90
CA GLU A 411 -17.50 11.20 -16.71
C GLU A 411 -18.68 10.97 -15.73
N TRP A 412 -19.91 10.96 -16.22
CA TRP A 412 -21.10 10.73 -15.40
C TRP A 412 -21.15 9.32 -14.79
N LEU A 413 -20.65 8.33 -15.52
CA LEU A 413 -20.56 6.94 -15.06
C LEU A 413 -19.35 6.68 -14.17
N GLY A 414 -18.41 7.63 -14.03
CA GLY A 414 -17.16 7.43 -13.32
C GLY A 414 -16.23 6.42 -13.99
N LEU A 415 -16.35 6.26 -15.32
CA LEU A 415 -15.57 5.32 -16.13
C LEU A 415 -14.52 6.06 -16.97
N ASN A 416 -13.46 5.33 -17.37
CA ASN A 416 -12.60 5.79 -18.43
C ASN A 416 -13.33 5.67 -19.79
N ARG A 417 -13.13 6.63 -20.71
CA ARG A 417 -13.77 6.64 -22.05
C ARG A 417 -13.55 5.33 -22.83
N ASN A 418 -12.34 4.76 -22.76
CA ASN A 418 -12.06 3.48 -23.44
C ASN A 418 -12.82 2.32 -22.81
N THR A 419 -12.99 2.32 -21.49
CA THR A 419 -13.81 1.34 -20.76
C THR A 419 -15.26 1.46 -21.16
N LEU A 420 -15.80 2.68 -21.21
CA LEU A 420 -17.18 2.93 -21.68
C LEU A 420 -17.36 2.44 -23.11
N ARG A 421 -16.45 2.80 -24.03
CA ARG A 421 -16.52 2.37 -25.43
C ARG A 421 -16.56 0.84 -25.57
N LYS A 422 -15.71 0.13 -24.81
CA LYS A 422 -15.70 -1.35 -24.80
C LYS A 422 -17.05 -1.90 -24.36
N LYS A 423 -17.64 -1.34 -23.30
CA LYS A 423 -18.95 -1.76 -22.79
C LYS A 423 -20.09 -1.46 -23.79
N LEU A 424 -20.05 -0.32 -24.45
CA LEU A 424 -21.03 0.03 -25.49
C LEU A 424 -20.99 -0.96 -26.66
N VAL A 425 -19.79 -1.40 -27.07
CA VAL A 425 -19.62 -2.43 -28.11
C VAL A 425 -20.14 -3.79 -27.64
N GLU A 426 -19.79 -4.19 -26.39
CA GLU A 426 -20.24 -5.46 -25.77
C GLU A 426 -21.79 -5.55 -25.72
N HIS A 427 -22.45 -4.41 -25.47
CA HIS A 427 -23.91 -4.31 -25.40
C HIS A 427 -24.61 -3.96 -26.73
N LYS A 428 -23.85 -3.87 -27.83
CA LYS A 428 -24.34 -3.48 -29.16
C LYS A 428 -25.04 -2.11 -29.18
N LEU A 429 -24.46 -1.16 -28.48
CA LEU A 429 -24.92 0.24 -28.38
C LEU A 429 -24.03 1.20 -29.20
N LEU A 430 -23.02 0.65 -29.85
CA LEU A 430 -22.13 1.29 -30.83
C LEU A 430 -22.02 0.40 -32.06
#